data_04f749d677024ee063da8152711b5548
#
_entry.id   04f749d677024ee063da8152711b5548
#
_cell.length_a   1.000
_cell.length_b   1.000
_cell.length_c   1.000
_cell.angle_alpha   90.00
_cell.angle_beta   90.00
_cell.angle_gamma   90.00
#
_symmetry.space_group_name_H-M   'P 1'
#
loop_
_entity.id
_entity.type
_entity.pdbx_description
1 polymer ?
#
loop_
_entity_poly.entity_id
_entity_poly.type
_entity_poly.pdbx_seq_one_letter_code
_entity_poly.pdbx_strand_id
1 'polypeptide(L)'
;TRVRSSAASDVYKRQKEFWDKYAESPKKATDYFYKLSQDSNYIRRYRVEKDQKWKVDSPYGEIDITINLSKPEKDPKAIAAARNVKSGSYPKCLLCPENEGYAGRVNHPARQNHRIIPIMINDTPWGFQYSPYVYYNEHCIVFNSQHVPMKIEHATFCKLFDFVKQFPHYFVGSNADLPIVGGSILSHDHFQGGHYTFAMAKAEIEKPVTIPGYEDVEAGIVKWPLSVLRIRHKDEKRLVDLATHVLEVWRGYTDEAAFIYACLLYTSDAADDLT
;
A
#
# COMPACT_ATOMS: atom_id res chain seq x y z
N THR A 1 21.06 -24.07 -18.14
CA THR A 1 20.59 -24.94 -17.02
C THR A 1 21.22 -24.54 -15.68
N ARG A 2 22.51 -24.19 -15.63
CA ARG A 2 23.22 -23.77 -14.39
C ARG A 2 22.68 -22.44 -13.79
N VAL A 3 22.31 -21.49 -14.62
CA VAL A 3 21.80 -20.17 -14.16
C VAL A 3 20.43 -20.30 -13.48
N ARG A 4 19.55 -21.20 -13.98
CA ARG A 4 18.25 -21.45 -13.34
C ARG A 4 18.37 -22.12 -11.97
N SER A 5 19.33 -23.04 -11.80
CA SER A 5 19.51 -23.71 -10.50
C SER A 5 20.07 -22.77 -9.44
N SER A 6 20.95 -21.83 -9.80
CA SER A 6 21.49 -20.84 -8.85
C SER A 6 20.44 -19.82 -8.41
N ALA A 7 19.58 -19.34 -9.32
CA ALA A 7 18.49 -18.42 -9.01
C ALA A 7 17.44 -19.08 -8.08
N ALA A 8 17.03 -20.31 -8.39
CA ALA A 8 16.10 -21.04 -7.52
C ALA A 8 16.68 -21.30 -6.11
N SER A 9 17.99 -21.62 -6.03
CA SER A 9 18.69 -21.78 -4.74
C SER A 9 18.74 -20.49 -3.95
N ASP A 10 18.95 -19.33 -4.60
CA ASP A 10 18.94 -18.01 -3.97
C ASP A 10 17.54 -17.67 -3.42
N VAL A 11 16.51 -17.86 -4.21
CA VAL A 11 15.13 -17.66 -3.78
C VAL A 11 14.79 -18.50 -2.56
N TYR A 12 15.11 -19.81 -2.60
CA TYR A 12 14.83 -20.72 -1.49
C TYR A 12 15.58 -20.31 -0.21
N LYS A 13 16.87 -20.01 -0.30
CA LYS A 13 17.70 -19.62 0.85
C LYS A 13 17.17 -18.36 1.51
N ARG A 14 16.81 -17.35 0.72
CA ARG A 14 16.27 -16.09 1.21
C ARG A 14 14.93 -16.28 1.92
N GLN A 15 14.03 -17.05 1.32
CA GLN A 15 12.73 -17.33 1.92
C GLN A 15 12.90 -18.11 3.21
N LYS A 16 13.76 -19.14 3.21
CA LYS A 16 14.07 -19.89 4.42
C LYS A 16 14.62 -18.98 5.53
N GLU A 17 15.61 -18.16 5.24
CA GLU A 17 16.21 -17.22 6.19
C GLU A 17 15.18 -16.24 6.76
N PHE A 18 14.28 -15.75 5.91
CA PHE A 18 13.18 -14.87 6.35
C PHE A 18 12.29 -15.59 7.36
N TRP A 19 11.85 -16.79 7.05
CA TRP A 19 10.93 -17.54 7.92
C TRP A 19 11.59 -18.10 9.16
N ASP A 20 12.87 -18.45 9.10
CA ASP A 20 13.67 -18.81 10.29
C ASP A 20 13.72 -17.61 11.27
N LYS A 21 13.98 -16.41 10.77
CA LYS A 21 13.97 -15.19 11.58
C LYS A 21 12.55 -14.81 12.05
N TYR A 22 11.54 -15.08 11.26
CA TYR A 22 10.13 -14.85 11.64
C TYR A 22 9.75 -15.74 12.83
N ALA A 23 10.22 -16.97 12.87
CA ALA A 23 10.01 -17.85 14.01
C ALA A 23 10.60 -17.30 15.33
N GLU A 24 11.67 -16.48 15.23
CA GLU A 24 12.21 -15.77 16.40
C GLU A 24 11.38 -14.52 16.74
N SER A 25 11.10 -13.69 15.76
CA SER A 25 10.15 -12.57 15.83
C SER A 25 9.85 -12.00 14.44
N PRO A 26 8.60 -11.53 14.18
CA PRO A 26 8.26 -10.85 12.93
C PRO A 26 9.19 -9.68 12.61
N LYS A 27 9.62 -8.93 13.64
CA LYS A 27 10.52 -7.79 13.47
C LYS A 27 11.90 -8.23 12.94
N LYS A 28 12.48 -9.32 13.44
CA LYS A 28 13.76 -9.82 12.94
C LYS A 28 13.70 -10.22 11.46
N ALA A 29 12.56 -10.76 11.02
CA ALA A 29 12.36 -11.12 9.62
C ALA A 29 12.29 -9.87 8.72
N THR A 30 11.54 -8.86 9.14
CA THR A 30 11.42 -7.60 8.38
C THR A 30 12.73 -6.82 8.39
N ASP A 31 13.46 -6.75 9.51
CA ASP A 31 14.80 -6.14 9.59
C ASP A 31 15.77 -6.80 8.59
N TYR A 32 15.79 -8.13 8.56
CA TYR A 32 16.59 -8.88 7.60
C TYR A 32 16.24 -8.55 6.15
N PHE A 33 14.95 -8.58 5.82
CA PHE A 33 14.51 -8.37 4.45
C PHE A 33 14.68 -6.91 4.00
N TYR A 34 14.48 -5.95 4.91
CA TYR A 34 14.74 -4.54 4.63
C TYR A 34 16.23 -4.30 4.37
N LYS A 35 17.08 -4.86 5.23
CA LYS A 35 18.54 -4.80 5.04
C LYS A 35 18.95 -5.43 3.71
N LEU A 36 18.43 -6.59 3.36
CA LEU A 36 18.70 -7.25 2.08
C LEU A 36 18.31 -6.35 0.90
N SER A 37 17.16 -5.67 0.99
CA SER A 37 16.69 -4.74 -0.06
C SER A 37 17.59 -3.51 -0.20
N GLN A 38 18.25 -3.08 0.88
CA GLN A 38 19.25 -2.00 0.85
C GLN A 38 20.61 -2.50 0.33
N ASP A 39 21.10 -3.62 0.83
CA ASP A 39 22.43 -4.16 0.49
C ASP A 39 22.50 -4.65 -0.97
N SER A 40 21.37 -5.12 -1.52
CA SER A 40 21.25 -5.45 -2.94
C SER A 40 21.12 -4.21 -3.85
N ASN A 41 21.15 -3.01 -3.27
CA ASN A 41 20.94 -1.75 -3.98
C ASN A 41 19.59 -1.66 -4.73
N TYR A 42 18.59 -2.42 -4.29
CA TYR A 42 17.21 -2.25 -4.75
C TYR A 42 16.63 -0.95 -4.16
N ILE A 43 16.78 -0.73 -2.85
CA ILE A 43 16.59 0.56 -2.20
C ILE A 43 17.91 1.34 -2.34
N ARG A 44 17.92 2.30 -3.22
CA ARG A 44 19.12 3.11 -3.52
C ARG A 44 19.29 4.20 -2.48
N ARG A 45 19.95 3.89 -1.36
CA ARG A 45 20.16 4.81 -0.22
C ARG A 45 20.70 6.17 -0.66
N TYR A 46 21.70 6.20 -1.53
CA TYR A 46 22.30 7.44 -2.05
C TYR A 46 21.32 8.35 -2.82
N ARG A 47 20.19 7.80 -3.28
CA ARG A 47 19.09 8.59 -3.87
C ARG A 47 18.13 9.08 -2.80
N VAL A 48 17.78 8.20 -1.86
CA VAL A 48 16.88 8.51 -0.74
C VAL A 48 17.48 9.60 0.15
N GLU A 49 18.80 9.63 0.34
CA GLU A 49 19.54 10.66 1.08
C GLU A 49 19.39 12.07 0.50
N LYS A 50 18.96 12.19 -0.77
CA LYS A 50 18.67 13.48 -1.40
C LYS A 50 17.28 14.00 -1.08
N ASP A 51 16.39 13.17 -0.57
CA ASP A 51 15.03 13.57 -0.20
C ASP A 51 15.11 14.60 0.95
N GLN A 52 14.36 15.68 0.79
CA GLN A 52 14.27 16.69 1.82
C GLN A 52 13.10 16.35 2.73
N LYS A 53 13.34 16.32 4.04
CA LYS A 53 12.34 15.97 5.04
C LYS A 53 12.43 16.95 6.21
N TRP A 54 11.30 17.50 6.61
CA TRP A 54 11.20 18.35 7.78
C TRP A 54 9.80 18.23 8.40
N LYS A 55 9.63 18.83 9.56
CA LYS A 55 8.37 18.85 10.29
C LYS A 55 7.87 20.27 10.43
N VAL A 56 6.57 20.43 10.42
CA VAL A 56 5.89 21.72 10.56
C VAL A 56 4.80 21.58 11.60
N ASP A 57 4.80 22.48 12.57
CA ASP A 57 3.69 22.62 13.51
C ASP A 57 2.46 23.19 12.82
N SER A 58 1.32 22.57 13.04
CA SER A 58 0.04 22.97 12.47
C SER A 58 -1.08 22.87 13.50
N PRO A 59 -2.27 23.44 13.23
CA PRO A 59 -3.45 23.24 14.07
C PRO A 59 -3.87 21.78 14.26
N TYR A 60 -3.34 20.88 13.43
CA TYR A 60 -3.59 19.44 13.45
C TYR A 60 -2.46 18.63 14.13
N GLY A 61 -1.50 19.30 14.73
CA GLY A 61 -0.28 18.73 15.28
C GLY A 61 0.90 18.84 14.33
N GLU A 62 1.99 18.18 14.66
CA GLU A 62 3.22 18.16 13.87
C GLU A 62 3.02 17.31 12.59
N ILE A 63 3.20 17.93 11.42
CA ILE A 63 3.04 17.30 10.11
C ILE A 63 4.40 17.08 9.47
N ASP A 64 4.63 15.90 8.90
CA ASP A 64 5.81 15.58 8.12
C ASP A 64 5.68 16.12 6.70
N ILE A 65 6.66 16.91 6.26
CA ILE A 65 6.78 17.39 4.90
C ILE A 65 7.95 16.70 4.22
N THR A 66 7.74 16.21 3.00
CA THR A 66 8.78 15.53 2.23
C THR A 66 8.79 16.02 0.79
N ILE A 67 9.97 16.40 0.30
CA ILE A 67 10.23 16.53 -1.15
C ILE A 67 10.99 15.28 -1.57
N ASN A 68 10.32 14.41 -2.30
CA ASN A 68 10.86 13.11 -2.70
C ASN A 68 11.64 13.22 -4.02
N LEU A 69 12.95 13.49 -3.93
CA LEU A 69 13.86 13.58 -5.06
C LEU A 69 14.36 12.20 -5.54
N SER A 70 14.18 11.18 -4.74
CA SER A 70 14.57 9.79 -5.09
C SER A 70 13.64 9.15 -6.10
N LYS A 71 12.42 9.67 -6.25
CA LYS A 71 11.45 9.28 -7.26
C LYS A 71 11.54 10.26 -8.43
N PRO A 72 12.28 9.95 -9.50
CA PRO A 72 12.30 10.81 -10.67
C PRO A 72 10.88 10.90 -11.24
N GLU A 73 10.38 12.12 -11.43
CA GLU A 73 9.20 12.34 -12.24
C GLU A 73 9.47 11.79 -13.64
N LYS A 74 8.49 11.14 -14.21
CA LYS A 74 8.62 10.66 -15.59
C LYS A 74 8.64 11.88 -16.51
N ASP A 75 9.69 12.00 -17.32
CA ASP A 75 9.74 13.00 -18.38
C ASP A 75 8.47 12.88 -19.26
N PRO A 76 7.70 13.97 -19.46
CA PRO A 76 6.52 13.97 -20.31
C PRO A 76 6.78 13.43 -21.72
N LYS A 77 7.97 13.67 -22.28
CA LYS A 77 8.39 13.13 -23.58
C LYS A 77 8.56 11.61 -23.52
N ALA A 78 9.12 11.08 -22.44
CA ALA A 78 9.26 9.64 -22.23
C ALA A 78 7.89 8.97 -22.02
N ILE A 79 6.94 9.63 -21.36
CA ILE A 79 5.56 9.15 -21.20
C ILE A 79 4.88 9.08 -22.59
N ALA A 80 5.00 10.13 -23.40
CA ALA A 80 4.43 10.17 -24.75
C ALA A 80 5.06 9.10 -25.66
N ALA A 81 6.37 8.90 -25.63
CA ALA A 81 7.06 7.85 -26.37
C ALA A 81 6.62 6.46 -25.93
N ALA A 82 6.42 6.24 -24.63
CA ALA A 82 5.98 4.96 -24.09
C ALA A 82 4.55 4.58 -24.50
N ARG A 83 3.66 5.57 -24.76
CA ARG A 83 2.30 5.30 -25.29
C ARG A 83 2.32 4.67 -26.69
N ASN A 84 3.30 4.99 -27.51
CA ASN A 84 3.41 4.50 -28.88
C ASN A 84 4.13 3.14 -28.99
N VAL A 85 4.72 2.65 -27.91
CA VAL A 85 5.37 1.33 -27.88
C VAL A 85 4.31 0.27 -27.62
N LYS A 86 4.15 -0.68 -28.55
CA LYS A 86 3.31 -1.87 -28.31
C LYS A 86 3.78 -2.55 -27.03
N SER A 87 2.97 -2.44 -25.99
CA SER A 87 3.27 -3.00 -24.67
C SER A 87 3.22 -4.53 -24.75
N GLY A 88 4.34 -5.18 -24.46
CA GLY A 88 4.30 -6.60 -24.13
C GLY A 88 3.50 -6.79 -22.83
N SER A 89 2.74 -7.87 -22.76
CA SER A 89 1.88 -8.20 -21.60
C SER A 89 2.64 -8.79 -20.39
N TYR A 90 3.99 -8.76 -20.39
CA TYR A 90 4.82 -9.41 -19.38
C TYR A 90 5.98 -8.51 -18.92
N PRO A 91 6.10 -8.20 -17.63
CA PRO A 91 5.04 -8.31 -16.62
C PRO A 91 3.83 -7.42 -16.96
N LYS A 92 2.65 -7.77 -16.47
CA LYS A 92 1.42 -6.99 -16.74
C LYS A 92 1.46 -5.62 -16.07
N CYS A 93 1.96 -5.53 -14.85
CA CYS A 93 2.14 -4.27 -14.12
C CYS A 93 3.38 -4.31 -13.20
N LEU A 94 3.64 -3.19 -12.50
CA LEU A 94 4.81 -3.04 -11.61
C LEU A 94 4.75 -3.90 -10.34
N LEU A 95 3.60 -4.49 -10.01
CA LEU A 95 3.38 -5.31 -8.82
C LEU A 95 3.37 -6.80 -9.10
N CYS A 96 3.29 -7.22 -10.37
CA CYS A 96 3.27 -8.63 -10.71
C CYS A 96 4.53 -9.37 -10.20
N PRO A 97 4.40 -10.62 -9.68
CA PRO A 97 5.54 -11.40 -9.18
C PRO A 97 6.68 -11.54 -10.18
N GLU A 98 6.38 -11.52 -11.46
CA GLU A 98 7.35 -11.61 -12.58
C GLU A 98 8.33 -10.42 -12.62
N ASN A 99 8.10 -9.38 -11.83
CA ASN A 99 9.08 -8.29 -11.68
C ASN A 99 10.32 -8.73 -10.91
N GLU A 100 10.26 -9.79 -10.12
CA GLU A 100 11.43 -10.28 -9.41
C GLU A 100 12.51 -10.73 -10.40
N GLY A 101 13.66 -10.05 -10.37
CA GLY A 101 14.77 -10.31 -11.26
C GLY A 101 14.57 -9.84 -12.73
N TYR A 102 13.51 -9.07 -13.01
CA TYR A 102 13.20 -8.64 -14.36
C TYR A 102 14.25 -7.69 -14.94
N ALA A 103 14.71 -7.97 -16.16
CA ALA A 103 15.77 -7.19 -16.83
C ALA A 103 15.32 -5.79 -17.28
N GLY A 104 14.01 -5.58 -17.41
CA GLY A 104 13.45 -4.32 -17.90
C GLY A 104 13.23 -4.30 -19.42
N ARG A 105 12.48 -3.31 -19.87
CA ARG A 105 12.25 -2.95 -21.26
C ARG A 105 11.97 -1.43 -21.35
N VAL A 106 11.84 -0.88 -22.55
CA VAL A 106 11.69 0.56 -22.80
C VAL A 106 10.58 1.20 -21.94
N ASN A 107 9.43 0.55 -21.82
CA ASN A 107 8.28 1.06 -21.07
C ASN A 107 8.04 0.34 -19.72
N HIS A 108 8.99 -0.46 -19.24
CA HIS A 108 8.88 -1.15 -17.96
C HIS A 108 10.26 -1.23 -17.29
N PRO A 109 10.42 -0.73 -16.06
CA PRO A 109 11.72 -0.62 -15.43
C PRO A 109 12.35 -1.97 -15.13
N ALA A 110 13.68 -2.01 -15.14
CA ALA A 110 14.44 -3.14 -14.65
C ALA A 110 14.23 -3.33 -13.14
N ARG A 111 14.11 -4.58 -12.71
CA ARG A 111 13.88 -5.00 -11.33
C ARG A 111 14.83 -6.15 -10.93
N GLN A 112 16.04 -6.16 -11.45
CA GLN A 112 17.00 -7.26 -11.27
C GLN A 112 17.32 -7.52 -9.79
N ASN A 113 17.41 -6.46 -8.98
CA ASN A 113 17.70 -6.54 -7.54
C ASN A 113 16.45 -6.62 -6.68
N HIS A 114 15.27 -6.59 -7.29
CA HIS A 114 14.00 -6.72 -6.59
C HIS A 114 13.82 -8.13 -6.05
N ARG A 115 13.30 -8.23 -4.83
CA ARG A 115 13.00 -9.50 -4.17
C ARG A 115 11.61 -9.44 -3.53
N ILE A 116 10.96 -10.60 -3.49
CA ILE A 116 9.60 -10.79 -2.96
C ILE A 116 9.66 -11.91 -1.93
N ILE A 117 8.96 -11.74 -0.83
CA ILE A 117 8.68 -12.81 0.13
C ILE A 117 7.23 -13.25 -0.07
N PRO A 118 6.98 -14.51 -0.44
CA PRO A 118 5.63 -15.06 -0.43
C PRO A 118 5.08 -15.11 0.99
N ILE A 119 3.88 -14.61 1.17
CA ILE A 119 3.12 -14.67 2.42
C ILE A 119 1.70 -15.16 2.13
N MET A 120 0.99 -15.57 3.16
CA MET A 120 -0.43 -15.88 3.06
C MET A 120 -1.22 -14.77 3.73
N ILE A 121 -2.27 -14.28 3.10
CA ILE A 121 -3.22 -13.33 3.68
C ILE A 121 -4.62 -13.87 3.44
N ASN A 122 -5.34 -14.08 4.53
CA ASN A 122 -6.69 -14.60 4.49
C ASN A 122 -6.77 -15.87 3.62
N ASP A 123 -5.86 -16.82 3.88
CA ASP A 123 -5.70 -18.12 3.19
C ASP A 123 -5.44 -18.01 1.67
N THR A 124 -5.06 -16.86 1.19
CA THR A 124 -4.69 -16.65 -0.21
C THR A 124 -3.22 -16.24 -0.37
N PRO A 125 -2.56 -16.62 -1.49
CA PRO A 125 -1.15 -16.29 -1.70
C PRO A 125 -0.96 -14.81 -2.08
N TRP A 126 -0.05 -14.14 -1.36
CA TRP A 126 0.35 -12.75 -1.56
C TRP A 126 1.86 -12.61 -1.64
N GLY A 127 2.33 -11.49 -2.15
CA GLY A 127 3.72 -11.09 -2.14
C GLY A 127 3.96 -9.92 -1.19
N PHE A 128 5.02 -10.00 -0.40
CA PHE A 128 5.52 -8.91 0.41
C PHE A 128 6.83 -8.40 -0.18
N GLN A 129 6.90 -7.09 -0.45
CA GLN A 129 8.07 -6.43 -1.01
C GLN A 129 8.25 -5.04 -0.40
N TYR A 130 9.50 -4.55 -0.35
CA TYR A 130 9.73 -3.13 -0.06
C TYR A 130 9.60 -2.29 -1.32
N SER A 131 9.18 -1.05 -1.14
CA SER A 131 9.21 -0.05 -2.20
C SER A 131 10.64 0.51 -2.33
N PRO A 132 11.15 0.71 -3.56
CA PRO A 132 12.41 1.40 -3.76
C PRO A 132 12.30 2.90 -3.44
N TYR A 133 11.09 3.40 -3.27
CA TYR A 133 10.77 4.78 -2.89
C TYR A 133 10.42 4.80 -1.40
N VAL A 134 11.31 5.31 -0.57
CA VAL A 134 11.17 5.32 0.89
C VAL A 134 10.42 6.58 1.31
N TYR A 135 9.10 6.59 1.14
CA TYR A 135 8.26 7.71 1.60
C TYR A 135 8.27 7.83 3.12
N TYR A 136 8.34 6.70 3.81
CA TYR A 136 8.46 6.55 5.26
C TYR A 136 9.26 5.28 5.57
N ASN A 137 9.61 5.09 6.85
CA ASN A 137 10.45 3.97 7.25
C ASN A 137 9.84 2.61 6.88
N GLU A 138 10.65 1.75 6.25
CA GLU A 138 10.28 0.41 5.83
C GLU A 138 9.03 0.36 4.95
N HIS A 139 8.84 1.37 4.07
CA HIS A 139 7.73 1.42 3.14
C HIS A 139 7.64 0.14 2.32
N CYS A 140 6.57 -0.62 2.52
CA CYS A 140 6.33 -1.89 1.85
C CYS A 140 5.04 -1.89 1.04
N ILE A 141 4.97 -2.83 0.11
CA ILE A 141 3.78 -3.12 -0.69
C ILE A 141 3.48 -4.59 -0.53
N VAL A 142 2.24 -4.88 -0.21
CA VAL A 142 1.70 -6.23 -0.07
C VAL A 142 0.68 -6.40 -1.18
N PHE A 143 0.88 -7.35 -2.08
CA PHE A 143 0.10 -7.46 -3.30
C PHE A 143 -0.39 -8.89 -3.53
N ASN A 144 -1.57 -9.02 -4.13
CA ASN A 144 -2.11 -10.32 -4.50
C ASN A 144 -1.18 -10.99 -5.52
N SER A 145 -0.89 -12.28 -5.35
CA SER A 145 -0.06 -13.02 -6.31
C SER A 145 -0.69 -13.13 -7.70
N GLN A 146 -2.01 -12.97 -7.79
CA GLN A 146 -2.75 -12.90 -9.04
C GLN A 146 -2.97 -11.44 -9.45
N HIS A 147 -2.85 -11.16 -10.75
CA HIS A 147 -3.15 -9.84 -11.28
C HIS A 147 -4.66 -9.67 -11.42
N VAL A 148 -5.30 -9.24 -10.33
CA VAL A 148 -6.73 -8.96 -10.24
C VAL A 148 -6.95 -7.51 -9.81
N PRO A 149 -8.01 -6.84 -10.29
CA PRO A 149 -8.30 -5.46 -9.91
C PRO A 149 -8.53 -5.30 -8.41
N MET A 150 -8.21 -4.13 -7.89
CA MET A 150 -8.59 -3.73 -6.53
C MET A 150 -10.11 -3.65 -6.40
N LYS A 151 -10.60 -4.11 -5.27
CA LYS A 151 -11.98 -3.94 -4.84
C LYS A 151 -12.01 -3.81 -3.33
N ILE A 152 -12.54 -2.70 -2.83
CA ILE A 152 -12.67 -2.49 -1.40
C ILE A 152 -14.02 -3.05 -0.94
N GLU A 153 -13.97 -4.06 -0.09
CA GLU A 153 -15.13 -4.77 0.43
C GLU A 153 -14.78 -5.38 1.80
N HIS A 154 -15.73 -6.07 2.43
CA HIS A 154 -15.53 -6.76 3.70
C HIS A 154 -14.24 -7.59 3.76
N ALA A 155 -13.96 -8.37 2.70
CA ALA A 155 -12.75 -9.19 2.62
C ALA A 155 -11.45 -8.35 2.66
N THR A 156 -11.50 -7.10 2.19
CA THR A 156 -10.35 -6.17 2.25
C THR A 156 -9.99 -5.86 3.69
N PHE A 157 -10.98 -5.54 4.52
CA PHE A 157 -10.74 -5.26 5.94
C PHE A 157 -10.20 -6.50 6.66
N CYS A 158 -10.74 -7.69 6.39
CA CYS A 158 -10.18 -8.93 6.91
C CYS A 158 -8.70 -9.12 6.54
N LYS A 159 -8.35 -8.86 5.28
CA LYS A 159 -6.97 -8.96 4.79
C LYS A 159 -6.02 -7.97 5.48
N LEU A 160 -6.46 -6.74 5.71
CA LEU A 160 -5.68 -5.73 6.42
C LEU A 160 -5.39 -6.18 7.87
N PHE A 161 -6.39 -6.70 8.57
CA PHE A 161 -6.20 -7.25 9.93
C PHE A 161 -5.28 -8.46 9.94
N ASP A 162 -5.42 -9.38 9.00
CA ASP A 162 -4.56 -10.56 8.93
C ASP A 162 -3.09 -10.17 8.71
N PHE A 163 -2.80 -9.17 7.87
CA PHE A 163 -1.45 -8.66 7.70
C PHE A 163 -0.86 -8.08 9.00
N VAL A 164 -1.60 -7.24 9.73
CA VAL A 164 -1.07 -6.65 10.97
C VAL A 164 -0.95 -7.65 12.11
N LYS A 165 -1.69 -8.77 12.08
CA LYS A 165 -1.46 -9.90 13.00
C LYS A 165 -0.12 -10.57 12.73
N GLN A 166 0.23 -10.74 11.46
CA GLN A 166 1.51 -11.32 11.06
C GLN A 166 2.68 -10.37 11.35
N PHE A 167 2.47 -9.05 11.17
CA PHE A 167 3.49 -8.01 11.35
C PHE A 167 2.99 -6.89 12.28
N PRO A 168 2.88 -7.15 13.60
CA PRO A 168 2.22 -6.23 14.54
C PRO A 168 2.96 -4.91 14.78
N HIS A 169 4.19 -4.78 14.32
CA HIS A 169 4.98 -3.55 14.36
C HIS A 169 4.79 -2.68 13.11
N TYR A 170 4.01 -3.14 12.12
CA TYR A 170 3.67 -2.40 10.91
C TYR A 170 2.25 -1.85 10.98
N PHE A 171 2.03 -0.74 10.30
CA PHE A 171 0.70 -0.37 9.82
C PHE A 171 0.48 -0.93 8.42
N VAL A 172 -0.77 -1.02 7.99
CA VAL A 172 -1.14 -1.29 6.61
C VAL A 172 -2.38 -0.49 6.24
N GLY A 173 -2.46 -0.08 4.99
CA GLY A 173 -3.60 0.63 4.44
C GLY A 173 -3.84 0.29 2.98
N SER A 174 -5.06 0.55 2.53
CA SER A 174 -5.44 0.42 1.13
C SER A 174 -5.70 1.78 0.50
N ASN A 175 -5.39 1.92 -0.78
CA ASN A 175 -5.95 2.99 -1.59
C ASN A 175 -7.46 2.75 -1.79
N ALA A 176 -8.21 3.79 -2.12
CA ALA A 176 -9.57 3.60 -2.65
C ALA A 176 -9.51 2.89 -4.02
N ASP A 177 -10.55 2.15 -4.35
CA ASP A 177 -10.71 1.43 -5.62
C ASP A 177 -11.25 2.31 -6.77
N LEU A 178 -11.21 3.63 -6.60
CA LEU A 178 -11.72 4.61 -7.54
C LEU A 178 -10.59 5.44 -8.15
N PRO A 179 -10.52 5.58 -9.48
CA PRO A 179 -9.48 6.35 -10.16
C PRO A 179 -9.44 7.82 -9.76
N ILE A 180 -10.59 8.44 -9.55
CA ILE A 180 -10.76 9.87 -9.25
C ILE A 180 -10.10 10.31 -7.94
N VAL A 181 -9.94 9.41 -6.99
CA VAL A 181 -9.33 9.71 -5.68
C VAL A 181 -7.81 9.46 -5.64
N GLY A 182 -7.17 9.28 -6.79
CA GLY A 182 -5.71 9.21 -6.91
C GLY A 182 -5.08 7.86 -6.56
N GLY A 183 -5.85 6.78 -6.54
CA GLY A 183 -5.31 5.43 -6.38
C GLY A 183 -4.38 5.06 -7.53
N SER A 184 -3.20 4.48 -7.24
CA SER A 184 -2.27 4.00 -8.25
C SER A 184 -2.37 2.48 -8.41
N ILE A 185 -2.21 1.99 -9.65
CA ILE A 185 -2.19 0.55 -10.00
C ILE A 185 -3.47 -0.17 -9.53
N LEU A 186 -4.64 0.44 -9.76
CA LEU A 186 -5.94 -0.13 -9.40
C LEU A 186 -6.25 -1.46 -10.08
N SER A 187 -5.53 -1.78 -11.16
CA SER A 187 -5.64 -3.05 -11.88
C SER A 187 -5.03 -4.24 -11.14
N HIS A 188 -4.36 -4.02 -10.00
CA HIS A 188 -3.72 -5.08 -9.23
C HIS A 188 -3.97 -4.87 -7.74
N ASP A 189 -4.69 -5.78 -7.10
CA ASP A 189 -5.05 -5.75 -5.68
C ASP A 189 -3.79 -5.71 -4.80
N HIS A 190 -3.66 -4.65 -4.00
CA HIS A 190 -2.48 -4.42 -3.16
C HIS A 190 -2.76 -3.47 -2.01
N PHE A 191 -1.91 -3.55 -1.00
CA PHE A 191 -1.88 -2.68 0.17
C PHE A 191 -0.51 -2.03 0.32
N GLN A 192 -0.45 -0.92 1.04
CA GLN A 192 0.78 -0.25 1.42
C GLN A 192 0.93 -0.27 2.94
N GLY A 193 2.12 -0.54 3.42
CA GLY A 193 2.40 -0.63 4.85
C GLY A 193 3.84 -0.24 5.16
N GLY A 194 4.20 -0.37 6.43
CA GLY A 194 5.55 -0.11 6.89
C GLY A 194 5.64 0.15 8.39
N HIS A 195 6.85 0.34 8.88
CA HIS A 195 7.13 0.64 10.28
C HIS A 195 7.15 2.15 10.52
N TYR A 196 5.96 2.75 10.54
CA TYR A 196 5.79 4.20 10.70
C TYR A 196 4.50 4.55 11.42
N THR A 197 4.48 5.70 12.11
CA THR A 197 3.27 6.25 12.75
C THR A 197 3.00 7.64 12.20
N PHE A 198 1.99 7.76 11.36
CA PHE A 198 1.60 9.03 10.76
C PHE A 198 1.06 10.03 11.78
N ALA A 199 1.20 11.31 11.47
CA ALA A 199 0.64 12.40 12.27
C ALA A 199 -0.88 12.24 12.48
N MET A 200 -1.60 11.83 11.44
CA MET A 200 -3.03 11.53 11.52
C MET A 200 -3.37 10.46 12.59
N ALA A 201 -2.51 9.46 12.78
CA ALA A 201 -2.73 8.42 13.80
C ALA A 201 -2.57 8.96 15.22
N LYS A 202 -1.79 10.04 15.41
CA LYS A 202 -1.56 10.72 16.70
C LYS A 202 -2.57 11.85 16.98
N ALA A 203 -3.24 12.35 15.92
CA ALA A 203 -4.17 13.46 16.05
C ALA A 203 -5.33 13.13 17.00
N GLU A 204 -5.87 14.13 17.67
CA GLU A 204 -6.95 13.99 18.63
C GLU A 204 -8.29 13.68 17.97
N ILE A 205 -9.20 13.08 18.71
CA ILE A 205 -10.61 13.00 18.35
C ILE A 205 -11.24 14.37 18.63
N GLU A 206 -11.66 15.05 17.57
CA GLU A 206 -12.35 16.34 17.65
C GLU A 206 -13.82 16.17 18.09
N LYS A 207 -14.47 15.14 17.56
CA LYS A 207 -15.88 14.87 17.85
C LYS A 207 -16.09 13.36 18.04
N PRO A 208 -16.31 12.91 19.29
CA PRO A 208 -16.76 11.54 19.54
C PRO A 208 -18.12 11.30 18.88
N VAL A 209 -18.34 10.11 18.32
CA VAL A 209 -19.60 9.71 17.71
C VAL A 209 -20.01 8.33 18.23
N THR A 210 -21.31 8.15 18.44
CA THR A 210 -21.88 6.83 18.74
C THR A 210 -22.57 6.32 17.50
N ILE A 211 -22.22 5.13 17.04
CA ILE A 211 -22.80 4.53 15.85
C ILE A 211 -23.86 3.51 16.29
N PRO A 212 -25.13 3.66 15.89
CA PRO A 212 -26.20 2.74 16.26
C PRO A 212 -25.87 1.28 15.90
N GLY A 213 -26.04 0.38 16.86
CA GLY A 213 -25.68 -1.03 16.75
C GLY A 213 -24.19 -1.35 16.98
N TYR A 214 -23.36 -0.29 17.24
CA TYR A 214 -21.93 -0.40 17.52
C TYR A 214 -21.52 0.48 18.71
N GLU A 215 -22.37 0.59 19.71
CA GLU A 215 -22.18 1.45 20.88
C GLU A 215 -20.98 1.00 21.75
N ASP A 216 -20.55 -0.25 21.57
CA ASP A 216 -19.37 -0.83 22.20
C ASP A 216 -18.05 -0.46 21.49
N VAL A 217 -18.10 0.11 20.28
CA VAL A 217 -16.93 0.54 19.52
C VAL A 217 -16.65 2.03 19.79
N GLU A 218 -15.44 2.33 20.24
CA GLU A 218 -14.96 3.72 20.32
C GLU A 218 -14.86 4.29 18.91
N ALA A 219 -15.64 5.33 18.60
CA ALA A 219 -15.64 5.98 17.30
C ALA A 219 -15.59 7.51 17.43
N GLY A 220 -14.95 8.18 16.47
CA GLY A 220 -14.88 9.63 16.49
C GLY A 220 -14.26 10.23 15.23
N ILE A 221 -14.65 11.47 14.96
CA ILE A 221 -14.05 12.30 13.90
C ILE A 221 -12.72 12.82 14.40
N VAL A 222 -11.67 12.55 13.62
CA VAL A 222 -10.31 13.01 13.95
C VAL A 222 -10.13 14.46 13.53
N LYS A 223 -9.46 15.25 14.36
CA LYS A 223 -9.02 16.61 14.03
C LYS A 223 -7.92 16.56 12.97
N TRP A 224 -8.34 16.55 11.72
CA TRP A 224 -7.45 16.39 10.56
C TRP A 224 -7.98 17.19 9.36
N PRO A 225 -7.12 17.67 8.41
CA PRO A 225 -7.58 18.44 7.25
C PRO A 225 -8.55 17.71 6.32
N LEU A 226 -8.48 16.39 6.30
CA LEU A 226 -9.41 15.53 5.56
C LEU A 226 -10.39 14.87 6.54
N SER A 227 -11.58 14.52 6.06
CA SER A 227 -12.56 13.78 6.87
C SER A 227 -12.02 12.40 7.23
N VAL A 228 -11.83 12.15 8.52
CA VAL A 228 -11.31 10.87 9.03
C VAL A 228 -12.20 10.38 10.17
N LEU A 229 -12.75 9.19 10.01
CA LEU A 229 -13.39 8.45 11.09
C LEU A 229 -12.38 7.46 11.68
N ARG A 230 -12.08 7.61 12.97
CA ARG A 230 -11.29 6.62 13.71
C ARG A 230 -12.23 5.72 14.50
N ILE A 231 -12.00 4.41 14.36
CA ILE A 231 -12.71 3.40 15.14
C ILE A 231 -11.70 2.53 15.90
N ARG A 232 -12.05 2.13 17.13
CA ARG A 232 -11.19 1.30 17.96
C ARG A 232 -12.03 0.29 18.75
N HIS A 233 -11.60 -0.95 18.74
CA HIS A 233 -12.17 -2.02 19.53
C HIS A 233 -11.16 -3.16 19.73
N LYS A 234 -11.37 -4.03 20.72
CA LYS A 234 -10.51 -5.20 20.96
C LYS A 234 -10.84 -6.38 20.04
N ASP A 235 -12.09 -6.50 19.66
CA ASP A 235 -12.57 -7.55 18.74
C ASP A 235 -12.46 -7.01 17.30
N GLU A 236 -11.64 -7.67 16.50
CA GLU A 236 -11.46 -7.32 15.10
C GLU A 236 -12.72 -7.51 14.26
N LYS A 237 -13.54 -8.54 14.57
CA LYS A 237 -14.80 -8.77 13.85
C LYS A 237 -15.70 -7.54 13.95
N ARG A 238 -15.83 -6.97 15.17
CA ARG A 238 -16.60 -5.72 15.37
C ARG A 238 -16.06 -4.58 14.54
N LEU A 239 -14.72 -4.46 14.40
CA LEU A 239 -14.11 -3.42 13.57
C LEU A 239 -14.32 -3.66 12.08
N VAL A 240 -14.19 -4.90 11.61
CA VAL A 240 -14.43 -5.29 10.23
C VAL A 240 -15.90 -5.05 9.85
N ASP A 241 -16.82 -5.50 10.70
CA ASP A 241 -18.26 -5.32 10.48
C ASP A 241 -18.63 -3.84 10.42
N LEU A 242 -18.15 -3.03 11.37
CA LEU A 242 -18.40 -1.58 11.36
C LEU A 242 -17.76 -0.89 10.16
N ALA A 243 -16.50 -1.20 9.82
CA ALA A 243 -15.84 -0.61 8.67
C ALA A 243 -16.58 -0.94 7.35
N THR A 244 -17.08 -2.18 7.24
CA THR A 244 -17.89 -2.61 6.11
C THR A 244 -19.21 -1.84 6.05
N HIS A 245 -19.91 -1.74 7.17
CA HIS A 245 -21.16 -0.98 7.27
C HIS A 245 -20.95 0.50 6.88
N VAL A 246 -19.91 1.15 7.41
CA VAL A 246 -19.58 2.54 7.07
C VAL A 246 -19.30 2.68 5.56
N LEU A 247 -18.55 1.75 4.98
CA LEU A 247 -18.25 1.74 3.55
C LEU A 247 -19.54 1.63 2.70
N GLU A 248 -20.44 0.73 3.06
CA GLU A 248 -21.70 0.50 2.35
C GLU A 248 -22.62 1.74 2.42
N VAL A 249 -22.77 2.32 3.60
CA VAL A 249 -23.55 3.55 3.81
C VAL A 249 -22.93 4.71 3.01
N TRP A 250 -21.60 4.88 3.10
CA TRP A 250 -20.89 5.94 2.37
C TRP A 250 -21.06 5.83 0.86
N ARG A 251 -21.01 4.63 0.33
CA ARG A 251 -21.19 4.37 -1.10
C ARG A 251 -22.59 4.71 -1.63
N GLY A 252 -23.60 4.67 -0.79
CA GLY A 252 -24.96 5.08 -1.11
C GLY A 252 -25.30 6.52 -0.72
N TYR A 253 -24.37 7.25 -0.07
CA TYR A 253 -24.64 8.55 0.50
C TYR A 253 -24.62 9.66 -0.54
N THR A 254 -25.67 10.49 -0.54
CA THR A 254 -25.79 11.71 -1.36
C THR A 254 -26.17 12.87 -0.46
N ASP A 255 -25.44 13.98 -0.57
CA ASP A 255 -25.75 15.26 0.05
C ASP A 255 -25.49 16.38 -0.98
N GLU A 256 -26.55 16.82 -1.63
CA GLU A 256 -26.46 17.84 -2.69
C GLU A 256 -25.96 19.18 -2.16
N ALA A 257 -26.29 19.52 -0.91
CA ALA A 257 -25.82 20.76 -0.28
C ALA A 257 -24.32 20.79 -0.06
N ALA A 258 -23.70 19.61 0.16
CA ALA A 258 -22.27 19.43 0.28
C ALA A 258 -21.60 19.00 -1.03
N PHE A 259 -22.32 18.97 -2.15
CA PHE A 259 -21.83 18.47 -3.44
C PHE A 259 -21.32 17.04 -3.42
N ILE A 260 -21.93 16.19 -2.58
CA ILE A 260 -21.59 14.76 -2.48
C ILE A 260 -22.66 13.98 -3.24
N TYR A 261 -22.24 13.20 -4.25
CA TYR A 261 -23.15 12.41 -5.08
C TYR A 261 -22.67 10.95 -5.14
N ALA A 262 -23.49 10.04 -4.66
CA ALA A 262 -23.17 8.61 -4.63
C ALA A 262 -22.86 8.03 -6.03
N CYS A 263 -23.58 8.47 -7.06
CA CYS A 263 -23.40 8.00 -8.44
C CYS A 263 -22.05 8.37 -9.04
N LEU A 264 -21.44 9.51 -8.65
CA LEU A 264 -20.14 9.93 -9.14
C LEU A 264 -18.98 9.13 -8.52
N LEU A 265 -19.22 8.45 -7.40
CA LEU A 265 -18.23 7.58 -6.75
C LEU A 265 -18.09 6.22 -7.47
N TYR A 266 -18.99 5.89 -8.39
CA TYR A 266 -19.07 4.56 -9.03
C TYR A 266 -18.94 4.55 -10.56
N THR A 267 -18.99 5.71 -11.23
CA THR A 267 -18.88 5.75 -12.69
C THR A 267 -17.40 5.73 -13.10
N SER A 268 -16.93 4.59 -13.54
CA SER A 268 -15.62 4.43 -14.17
C SER A 268 -15.46 5.23 -15.48
N ASP A 269 -16.56 5.73 -16.05
CA ASP A 269 -16.59 6.46 -17.32
C ASP A 269 -16.26 7.96 -17.17
N ALA A 270 -16.31 8.51 -15.96
CA ALA A 270 -15.99 9.92 -15.73
C ALA A 270 -14.51 10.30 -15.99
N ALA A 271 -13.62 9.31 -16.05
CA ALA A 271 -12.20 9.55 -16.37
C ALA A 271 -11.93 9.65 -17.88
N ASP A 272 -12.81 9.14 -18.73
CA ASP A 272 -12.68 9.20 -20.19
C ASP A 272 -13.24 10.49 -20.80
N ASP A 273 -14.16 11.17 -20.10
CA ASP A 273 -14.79 12.41 -20.58
C ASP A 273 -13.95 13.69 -20.31
N LEU A 274 -12.84 13.60 -19.61
CA LEU A 274 -11.91 14.71 -19.33
C LEU A 274 -10.75 14.81 -20.33
N THR A 275 -10.77 14.04 -21.40
CA THR A 275 -9.83 14.17 -22.52
C THR A 275 -10.42 14.91 -23.69
#